data_1fa4ae8bc893089206bee41d60e0c39d
#
_entry.id   1fa4ae8bc893089206bee41d60e0c39d
#
_cell.length_a   1.000
_cell.length_b   1.000
_cell.length_c   1.000
_cell.angle_alpha   90.00
_cell.angle_beta   90.00
_cell.angle_gamma   90.00
#
_symmetry.space_group_name_H-M   'P 1'
#
loop_
_entity.id
_entity.type
_entity.pdbx_description
1 polymer ?
#
loop_
_entity_poly.entity_id
_entity_poly.type
_entity_poly.pdbx_seq_one_letter_code
_entity_poly.pdbx_strand_id
1 'polypeptide(L)'
;AFRAVLDSTIALTVWLQIELAEPWQPWLTDIRSRLGNIMRADALEEPLAAQSIAGFSEAQLHRLSHQPLRYLGHDHLVPEARHGRDVALLNLLRGKVREAEVTAAQVFITPQFAVQRADIMQALNRLSSAVYVMMILGVTDSPPALSQLQQLGGEDDH
;
A
#
# COMPACT_ATOMS: atom_id res chain seq x y z
N ALA A 1 -7.80 -18.98 4.09
CA ALA A 1 -8.21 -17.92 3.16
C ALA A 1 -7.24 -16.73 3.18
N PHE A 2 -6.85 -16.25 4.36
CA PHE A 2 -5.97 -15.07 4.44
C PHE A 2 -4.63 -15.31 3.74
N ARG A 3 -3.95 -16.42 4.03
CA ARG A 3 -2.64 -16.73 3.42
C ARG A 3 -2.75 -16.96 1.92
N ALA A 4 -3.85 -17.51 1.45
CA ALA A 4 -4.08 -17.68 0.01
C ALA A 4 -4.23 -16.33 -0.69
N VAL A 5 -4.92 -15.38 -0.06
CA VAL A 5 -5.03 -14.01 -0.59
C VAL A 5 -3.67 -13.31 -0.58
N LEU A 6 -2.88 -13.49 0.49
CA LEU A 6 -1.50 -12.96 0.51
C LEU A 6 -0.67 -13.54 -0.62
N ASP A 7 -0.75 -14.85 -0.86
CA ASP A 7 -0.03 -15.50 -1.97
C ASP A 7 -0.41 -14.89 -3.31
N SER A 8 -1.70 -14.72 -3.58
CA SER A 8 -2.13 -14.13 -4.86
C SER A 8 -1.76 -12.66 -4.98
N THR A 9 -1.75 -11.93 -3.87
CA THR A 9 -1.31 -10.53 -3.86
C THR A 9 0.19 -10.43 -4.15
N ILE A 10 0.99 -11.32 -3.57
CA ILE A 10 2.43 -11.42 -3.86
C ILE A 10 2.66 -11.75 -5.33
N ALA A 11 1.94 -12.74 -5.86
CA ALA A 11 2.07 -13.14 -7.26
C ALA A 11 1.73 -11.98 -8.21
N LEU A 12 0.68 -11.23 -7.91
CA LEU A 12 0.33 -10.04 -8.68
C LEU A 12 1.42 -8.98 -8.60
N THR A 13 1.98 -8.73 -7.40
CA THR A 13 3.05 -7.75 -7.23
C THR A 13 4.28 -8.13 -8.06
N VAL A 14 4.65 -9.42 -8.07
CA VAL A 14 5.76 -9.91 -8.89
C VAL A 14 5.48 -9.69 -10.37
N TRP A 15 4.27 -9.96 -10.83
CA TRP A 15 3.89 -9.69 -12.21
C TRP A 15 4.04 -8.20 -12.55
N LEU A 16 3.56 -7.32 -11.68
CA LEU A 16 3.68 -5.88 -11.90
C LEU A 16 5.13 -5.40 -11.90
N GLN A 17 6.01 -6.03 -11.11
CA GLN A 17 7.45 -5.73 -11.18
C GLN A 17 8.04 -6.01 -12.56
N ILE A 18 7.49 -6.97 -13.28
CA ILE A 18 7.91 -7.29 -14.65
C ILE A 18 7.29 -6.32 -15.64
N GLU A 19 6.05 -5.94 -15.45
CA GLU A 19 5.26 -5.18 -16.42
C GLU A 19 5.45 -3.65 -16.32
N LEU A 20 5.73 -3.13 -15.12
CA LEU A 20 5.81 -1.69 -14.89
C LEU A 20 7.28 -1.24 -14.80
N ALA A 21 7.60 -0.18 -15.55
CA ALA A 21 8.94 0.42 -15.53
C ALA A 21 9.07 1.41 -14.35
N GLU A 22 10.16 2.19 -14.35
CA GLU A 22 10.30 3.31 -13.44
C GLU A 22 9.19 4.35 -13.69
N PRO A 23 8.73 5.07 -12.68
CA PRO A 23 9.34 5.16 -11.33
C PRO A 23 8.82 4.12 -10.32
N TRP A 24 8.15 3.07 -10.75
CA TRP A 24 7.40 2.16 -9.88
C TRP A 24 8.24 1.04 -9.25
N GLN A 25 9.44 0.78 -9.75
CA GLN A 25 10.24 -0.35 -9.28
C GLN A 25 10.58 -0.29 -7.79
N PRO A 26 11.05 0.84 -7.21
CA PRO A 26 11.30 0.89 -5.77
C PRO A 26 10.05 0.64 -4.93
N TRP A 27 8.91 1.15 -5.37
CA TRP A 27 7.63 0.95 -4.69
C TRP A 27 7.23 -0.52 -4.67
N LEU A 28 7.28 -1.16 -5.84
CA LEU A 28 6.85 -2.56 -6.00
C LEU A 28 7.78 -3.51 -5.26
N THR A 29 9.07 -3.24 -5.27
CA THR A 29 10.05 -4.03 -4.51
C THR A 29 9.75 -4.00 -3.02
N ASP A 30 9.46 -2.82 -2.47
CA ASP A 30 9.15 -2.67 -1.05
C ASP A 30 7.79 -3.28 -0.70
N ILE A 31 6.79 -3.14 -1.58
CA ILE A 31 5.48 -3.77 -1.40
C ILE A 31 5.62 -5.29 -1.38
N ARG A 32 6.38 -5.86 -2.32
CA ARG A 32 6.64 -7.30 -2.35
C ARG A 32 7.32 -7.77 -1.07
N SER A 33 8.33 -7.05 -0.62
CA SER A 33 9.05 -7.35 0.62
C SER A 33 8.10 -7.29 1.83
N ARG A 34 7.28 -6.26 1.89
CA ARG A 34 6.33 -6.07 3.00
C ARG A 34 5.31 -7.21 3.07
N LEU A 35 4.76 -7.60 1.93
CA LEU A 35 3.82 -8.72 1.85
C LEU A 35 4.46 -10.03 2.33
N GLY A 36 5.69 -10.28 1.95
CA GLY A 36 6.45 -11.45 2.40
C GLY A 36 6.68 -11.43 3.91
N ASN A 37 7.00 -10.27 4.48
CA ASN A 37 7.18 -10.11 5.92
C ASN A 37 5.87 -10.31 6.69
N ILE A 38 4.75 -9.85 6.14
CA ILE A 38 3.41 -10.08 6.72
C ILE A 38 3.13 -11.58 6.75
N MET A 39 3.37 -12.27 5.65
CA MET A 39 3.13 -13.72 5.59
C MET A 39 4.00 -14.48 6.59
N ARG A 40 5.27 -14.10 6.70
CA ARG A 40 6.18 -14.72 7.67
C ARG A 40 5.72 -14.45 9.10
N ALA A 41 5.38 -13.21 9.42
CA ALA A 41 4.93 -12.84 10.77
C ALA A 41 3.67 -13.61 11.17
N ASP A 42 2.74 -13.80 10.23
CA ASP A 42 1.54 -14.60 10.48
C ASP A 42 1.87 -16.09 10.67
N ALA A 43 2.69 -16.65 9.79
CA ALA A 43 3.01 -18.07 9.82
C ALA A 43 3.82 -18.46 11.07
N LEU A 44 4.73 -17.61 11.51
CA LEU A 44 5.61 -17.88 12.65
C LEU A 44 5.13 -17.23 13.95
N GLU A 45 3.98 -16.57 13.92
CA GLU A 45 3.42 -15.86 15.08
C GLU A 45 4.41 -14.85 15.68
N GLU A 46 5.14 -14.16 14.82
CA GLU A 46 6.11 -13.13 15.18
C GLU A 46 5.50 -11.74 15.12
N PRO A 47 5.97 -10.79 15.94
CA PRO A 47 5.62 -9.37 15.75
C PRO A 47 6.08 -8.87 14.39
N LEU A 48 5.32 -7.93 13.82
CA LEU A 48 5.64 -7.28 12.56
C LEU A 48 6.16 -5.87 12.84
N ALA A 49 7.39 -5.60 12.44
CA ALA A 49 7.99 -4.28 12.58
C ALA A 49 7.46 -3.31 11.52
N ALA A 50 7.54 -2.02 11.79
CA ALA A 50 7.25 -1.00 10.79
C ALA A 50 8.25 -1.08 9.63
N GLN A 51 7.79 -0.72 8.43
CA GLN A 51 8.62 -0.71 7.23
C GLN A 51 8.22 0.44 6.33
N SER A 52 9.22 1.14 5.78
CA SER A 52 8.99 2.20 4.79
C SER A 52 8.72 1.58 3.41
N ILE A 53 7.95 2.29 2.60
CA ILE A 53 7.70 1.95 1.19
C ILE A 53 8.20 3.11 0.33
N ALA A 54 9.17 2.85 -0.53
CA ALA A 54 9.81 3.86 -1.40
C ALA A 54 10.30 5.09 -0.61
N GLY A 55 10.78 4.87 0.61
CA GLY A 55 11.25 5.94 1.49
C GLY A 55 10.15 6.64 2.30
N PHE A 56 8.90 6.26 2.15
CA PHE A 56 7.79 6.84 2.92
C PHE A 56 7.45 5.98 4.13
N SER A 57 7.30 6.62 5.29
CA SER A 57 6.83 5.96 6.49
C SER A 57 5.33 5.66 6.40
N GLU A 58 4.84 4.81 7.29
CA GLU A 58 3.41 4.52 7.38
C GLU A 58 2.58 5.78 7.63
N ALA A 59 3.04 6.68 8.50
CA ALA A 59 2.36 7.94 8.77
C ALA A 59 2.31 8.83 7.53
N GLN A 60 3.41 8.93 6.78
CA GLN A 60 3.44 9.69 5.53
C GLN A 60 2.50 9.12 4.49
N LEU A 61 2.48 7.81 4.30
CA LEU A 61 1.57 7.15 3.36
C LEU A 61 0.11 7.42 3.73
N HIS A 62 -0.21 7.38 5.01
CA HIS A 62 -1.55 7.70 5.49
C HIS A 62 -1.96 9.12 5.11
N ARG A 63 -1.11 10.10 5.38
CA ARG A 63 -1.39 11.51 5.06
C ARG A 63 -1.54 11.74 3.56
N LEU A 64 -0.60 11.23 2.77
CA LEU A 64 -0.63 11.41 1.31
C LEU A 64 -1.89 10.82 0.69
N SER A 65 -2.32 9.66 1.16
CA SER A 65 -3.51 8.99 0.63
C SER A 65 -4.82 9.63 1.08
N HIS A 66 -4.86 10.27 2.24
CA HIS A 66 -6.06 10.92 2.79
C HIS A 66 -6.23 12.36 2.33
N GLN A 67 -5.13 13.06 2.04
CA GLN A 67 -5.16 14.45 1.59
C GLN A 67 -4.33 14.62 0.31
N PRO A 68 -4.70 13.90 -0.76
CA PRO A 68 -3.87 13.91 -1.97
C PRO A 68 -3.84 15.27 -2.66
N LEU A 69 -4.92 16.05 -2.62
CA LEU A 69 -4.92 17.37 -3.22
C LEU A 69 -3.90 18.29 -2.53
N ARG A 70 -3.83 18.22 -1.21
CA ARG A 70 -2.90 19.06 -0.43
C ARG A 70 -1.45 18.71 -0.70
N TYR A 71 -1.12 17.41 -0.73
CA TYR A 71 0.28 16.96 -0.79
C TYR A 71 0.75 16.61 -2.19
N LEU A 72 -0.13 16.08 -3.03
CA LEU A 72 0.22 15.55 -4.35
C LEU A 72 -0.28 16.44 -5.50
N GLY A 73 -1.09 17.44 -5.20
CA GLY A 73 -1.62 18.34 -6.21
C GLY A 73 -2.74 17.76 -7.05
N HIS A 74 -3.31 16.63 -6.67
CA HIS A 74 -4.39 15.97 -7.37
C HIS A 74 -5.40 15.42 -6.37
N ASP A 75 -6.68 15.66 -6.61
CA ASP A 75 -7.74 15.18 -5.72
C ASP A 75 -7.89 13.66 -5.76
N HIS A 76 -8.77 13.14 -4.93
CA HIS A 76 -9.07 11.71 -4.88
C HIS A 76 -9.37 11.17 -6.27
N LEU A 77 -8.89 9.96 -6.53
CA LEU A 77 -8.93 9.33 -7.83
C LEU A 77 -9.95 8.19 -7.85
N VAL A 78 -10.86 8.25 -8.82
CA VAL A 78 -11.67 7.10 -9.22
C VAL A 78 -11.08 6.62 -10.55
N PRO A 79 -10.43 5.43 -10.58
CA PRO A 79 -9.72 4.97 -11.77
C PRO A 79 -10.66 4.70 -12.94
N GLU A 80 -10.25 5.15 -14.12
CA GLU A 80 -10.96 4.94 -15.37
C GLU A 80 -9.96 4.53 -16.45
N ALA A 81 -10.47 3.99 -17.57
CA ALA A 81 -9.63 3.56 -18.68
C ALA A 81 -8.73 4.69 -19.23
N ARG A 82 -9.22 5.93 -19.19
CA ARG A 82 -8.45 7.10 -19.67
C ARG A 82 -7.20 7.38 -18.85
N HIS A 83 -7.11 6.84 -17.64
CA HIS A 83 -5.93 6.99 -16.79
C HIS A 83 -4.77 6.09 -17.20
N GLY A 84 -5.01 5.15 -18.11
CA GLY A 84 -3.96 4.38 -18.75
C GLY A 84 -3.66 3.04 -18.08
N ARG A 85 -2.75 2.33 -18.73
CA ARG A 85 -2.39 0.95 -18.38
C ARG A 85 -1.78 0.83 -16.99
N ASP A 86 -0.82 1.69 -16.65
CA ASP A 86 -0.11 1.58 -15.38
C ASP A 86 -1.07 1.78 -14.20
N VAL A 87 -1.93 2.79 -14.28
CA VAL A 87 -2.92 3.06 -13.23
C VAL A 87 -3.92 1.90 -13.12
N ALA A 88 -4.32 1.31 -14.24
CA ALA A 88 -5.24 0.16 -14.23
C ALA A 88 -4.60 -1.05 -13.53
N LEU A 89 -3.33 -1.34 -13.80
CA LEU A 89 -2.60 -2.44 -13.16
C LEU A 89 -2.38 -2.17 -11.67
N LEU A 90 -2.03 -0.93 -11.31
CA LEU A 90 -1.90 -0.55 -9.91
C LEU A 90 -3.23 -0.66 -9.17
N ASN A 91 -4.32 -0.30 -9.83
CA ASN A 91 -5.66 -0.45 -9.23
C ASN A 91 -6.01 -1.92 -8.98
N LEU A 92 -5.61 -2.81 -9.87
CA LEU A 92 -5.78 -4.25 -9.66
C LEU A 92 -5.02 -4.71 -8.41
N LEU A 93 -3.78 -4.24 -8.23
CA LEU A 93 -2.99 -4.53 -7.03
C LEU A 93 -3.67 -3.96 -5.78
N ARG A 94 -4.17 -2.73 -5.84
CA ARG A 94 -4.88 -2.13 -4.72
C ARG A 94 -6.10 -2.97 -4.33
N GLY A 95 -6.85 -3.46 -5.30
CA GLY A 95 -8.00 -4.34 -5.05
C GLY A 95 -7.60 -5.61 -4.31
N LYS A 96 -6.48 -6.22 -4.69
CA LYS A 96 -5.96 -7.41 -4.02
C LYS A 96 -5.51 -7.12 -2.58
N VAL A 97 -4.84 -6.00 -2.37
CA VAL A 97 -4.42 -5.60 -1.01
C VAL A 97 -5.66 -5.38 -0.14
N ARG A 98 -6.69 -4.72 -0.67
CA ARG A 98 -7.93 -4.52 0.08
C ARG A 98 -8.65 -5.83 0.39
N GLU A 99 -8.63 -6.78 -0.53
CA GLU A 99 -9.15 -8.13 -0.27
C GLU A 99 -8.38 -8.79 0.89
N ALA A 100 -7.06 -8.63 0.93
CA ALA A 100 -6.25 -9.12 2.05
C ALA A 100 -6.62 -8.42 3.36
N GLU A 101 -6.89 -7.11 3.35
CA GLU A 101 -7.38 -6.39 4.53
C GLU A 101 -8.69 -7.00 5.06
N VAL A 102 -9.63 -7.26 4.17
CA VAL A 102 -10.93 -7.83 4.55
C VAL A 102 -10.76 -9.23 5.14
N THR A 103 -9.97 -10.07 4.50
CA THR A 103 -9.73 -11.43 5.02
C THR A 103 -8.97 -11.41 6.34
N ALA A 104 -8.03 -10.48 6.51
CA ALA A 104 -7.35 -10.29 7.79
C ALA A 104 -8.33 -9.89 8.91
N ALA A 105 -9.24 -8.98 8.62
CA ALA A 105 -10.27 -8.58 9.58
C ALA A 105 -11.14 -9.77 10.00
N GLN A 106 -11.49 -10.64 9.06
CA GLN A 106 -12.26 -11.85 9.35
C GLN A 106 -11.53 -12.83 10.26
N VAL A 107 -10.20 -12.88 10.17
CA VAL A 107 -9.36 -13.80 10.96
C VAL A 107 -8.97 -13.19 12.31
N PHE A 108 -8.63 -11.89 12.33
CA PHE A 108 -7.99 -11.26 13.48
C PHE A 108 -8.93 -10.42 14.35
N ILE A 109 -10.15 -10.17 13.91
CA ILE A 109 -11.15 -9.50 14.76
C ILE A 109 -12.05 -10.58 15.37
N THR A 110 -12.07 -10.65 16.70
CA THR A 110 -12.88 -11.62 17.42
C THR A 110 -14.38 -11.25 17.38
N PRO A 111 -15.29 -12.20 17.71
CA PRO A 111 -16.72 -11.86 17.82
C PRO A 111 -17.02 -10.76 18.84
N GLN A 112 -16.11 -10.50 19.80
CA GLN A 112 -16.22 -9.42 20.77
C GLN A 112 -15.53 -8.13 20.31
N PHE A 113 -15.17 -8.04 19.00
CA PHE A 113 -14.50 -6.91 18.38
C PHE A 113 -13.09 -6.59 18.91
N ALA A 114 -12.43 -7.58 19.53
CA ALA A 114 -11.03 -7.45 19.90
C ALA A 114 -10.12 -7.73 18.69
N VAL A 115 -9.11 -6.88 18.48
CA VAL A 115 -8.16 -7.02 17.38
C VAL A 115 -6.92 -7.77 17.86
N GLN A 116 -6.64 -8.92 17.25
CA GLN A 116 -5.53 -9.78 17.66
C GLN A 116 -4.20 -9.45 17.00
N ARG A 117 -4.22 -9.00 15.76
CA ARG A 117 -3.00 -8.67 14.99
C ARG A 117 -3.16 -7.29 14.36
N ALA A 118 -3.22 -6.27 15.21
CA ALA A 118 -3.31 -4.88 14.77
C ALA A 118 -2.13 -4.48 13.88
N ASP A 119 -0.95 -5.03 14.16
CA ASP A 119 0.26 -4.78 13.37
C ASP A 119 0.10 -5.23 11.91
N ILE A 120 -0.41 -6.43 11.67
CA ILE A 120 -0.67 -6.95 10.32
C ILE A 120 -1.78 -6.14 9.63
N MET A 121 -2.87 -5.87 10.34
CA MET A 121 -4.00 -5.13 9.78
C MET A 121 -3.58 -3.71 9.38
N GLN A 122 -2.80 -3.03 10.22
CA GLN A 122 -2.29 -1.71 9.88
C GLN A 122 -1.32 -1.76 8.70
N ALA A 123 -0.42 -2.74 8.65
CA ALA A 123 0.51 -2.90 7.55
C ALA A 123 -0.21 -3.05 6.21
N LEU A 124 -1.25 -3.86 6.15
CA LEU A 124 -2.06 -4.04 4.94
C LEU A 124 -2.78 -2.75 4.55
N ASN A 125 -3.33 -2.03 5.52
CA ASN A 125 -3.96 -0.74 5.26
C ASN A 125 -2.96 0.26 4.67
N ARG A 126 -1.75 0.31 5.19
CA ARG A 126 -0.70 1.22 4.68
C ARG A 126 -0.19 0.79 3.30
N LEU A 127 -0.20 -0.50 2.98
CA LEU A 127 0.08 -0.96 1.61
C LEU A 127 -1.00 -0.49 0.64
N SER A 128 -2.25 -0.56 1.03
CA SER A 128 -3.35 -0.01 0.24
C SER A 128 -3.15 1.50 0.00
N SER A 129 -2.77 2.23 1.03
CA SER A 129 -2.44 3.66 0.92
C SER A 129 -1.28 3.91 -0.04
N ALA A 130 -0.23 3.09 0.04
CA ALA A 130 0.93 3.22 -0.85
C ALA A 130 0.54 3.05 -2.31
N VAL A 131 -0.24 2.02 -2.63
CA VAL A 131 -0.69 1.78 -4.01
C VAL A 131 -1.56 2.94 -4.50
N TYR A 132 -2.43 3.47 -3.65
CA TYR A 132 -3.26 4.60 -4.01
C TYR A 132 -2.43 5.85 -4.31
N VAL A 133 -1.40 6.12 -3.51
CA VAL A 133 -0.45 7.22 -3.78
C VAL A 133 0.23 7.02 -5.13
N MET A 134 0.67 5.80 -5.46
CA MET A 134 1.26 5.49 -6.76
C MET A 134 0.28 5.82 -7.90
N MET A 135 -0.99 5.44 -7.76
CA MET A 135 -2.00 5.71 -8.77
C MET A 135 -2.18 7.21 -8.99
N ILE A 136 -2.26 7.99 -7.92
CA ILE A 136 -2.41 9.45 -8.02
C ILE A 136 -1.17 10.08 -8.66
N LEU A 137 0.03 9.66 -8.27
CA LEU A 137 1.26 10.12 -8.90
C LEU A 137 1.28 9.78 -10.39
N GLY A 138 0.70 8.65 -10.78
CA GLY A 138 0.62 8.20 -12.17
C GLY A 138 -0.29 9.06 -13.05
N VAL A 139 -1.23 9.81 -12.47
CA VAL A 139 -2.14 10.70 -13.21
C VAL A 139 -1.83 12.18 -13.03
N THR A 140 -0.86 12.53 -12.18
CA THR A 140 -0.51 13.91 -11.88
C THR A 140 0.53 14.40 -12.88
N ASP A 141 0.24 15.49 -13.61
CA ASP A 141 1.12 16.00 -14.66
C ASP A 141 2.44 16.56 -14.11
N SER A 142 2.41 17.19 -12.95
CA SER A 142 3.58 17.81 -12.34
C SER A 142 3.61 17.47 -10.84
N PRO A 143 3.91 16.20 -10.50
CA PRO A 143 3.91 15.82 -9.10
C PRO A 143 5.06 16.49 -8.35
N PRO A 144 4.89 16.79 -7.04
CA PRO A 144 6.00 17.24 -6.22
C PRO A 144 7.15 16.23 -6.24
N ALA A 145 8.38 16.70 -6.07
CA ALA A 145 9.53 15.81 -5.98
C ALA A 145 9.35 14.86 -4.78
N LEU A 146 9.65 13.58 -4.97
CA LEU A 146 9.50 12.57 -3.91
C LEU A 146 10.34 12.93 -2.68
N SER A 147 11.55 13.49 -2.89
CA SER A 147 12.40 13.94 -1.79
C SER A 147 11.74 15.01 -0.92
N GLN A 148 10.95 15.90 -1.51
CA GLN A 148 10.19 16.90 -0.76
C GLN A 148 9.06 16.25 0.05
N LEU A 149 8.36 15.31 -0.54
CA LEU A 149 7.29 14.58 0.14
C LEU A 149 7.83 13.74 1.31
N GLN A 150 9.00 13.16 1.14
CA GLN A 150 9.64 12.36 2.19
C GLN A 150 10.07 13.20 3.39
N GLN A 151 10.21 14.51 3.24
CA GLN A 151 10.55 15.43 4.33
C GLN A 151 9.35 15.86 5.16
N LEU A 152 8.15 15.47 4.80
CA LEU A 152 6.94 15.77 5.57
C LEU A 152 6.86 14.99 6.89
N GLY A 153 7.93 14.29 7.25
CA GLY A 153 7.96 13.43 8.42
C GLY A 153 7.83 14.22 9.71
N GLY A 154 7.06 13.79 10.63
CA GLY A 154 7.11 14.15 12.02
C GLY A 154 6.37 15.39 12.47
N GLU A 155 6.06 16.33 11.61
CA GLU A 155 5.45 17.59 12.06
C GLU A 155 3.97 17.46 12.38
N ASP A 156 3.26 16.59 11.69
CA ASP A 156 1.81 16.48 11.78
C ASP A 156 1.36 15.00 11.83
N ASP A 157 2.02 14.20 12.61
CA ASP A 157 1.70 12.77 12.74
C ASP A 157 0.43 12.51 13.56
N HIS A 158 -0.40 13.49 13.70
CA HIS A 158 -1.65 13.41 14.48
C HIS A 158 -2.83 13.14 13.59
#